data_ca9faadf9f27d5618245234a02e31862
#
_entry.id   ca9faadf9f27d5618245234a02e31862
#
_cell.length_a   1.000
_cell.length_b   1.000
_cell.length_c   1.000
_cell.angle_alpha   90.00
_cell.angle_beta   90.00
_cell.angle_gamma   90.00
#
_symmetry.space_group_name_H-M   'P 1'
#
loop_
_entity.id
_entity.type
_entity.pdbx_description
1 polymer ?
#
loop_
_entity_poly.entity_id
_entity_poly.type
_entity_poly.pdbx_seq_one_letter_code
_entity_poly.pdbx_strand_id
1 'polypeptide(L)'
;MEGSAVTGARGVPDETGARGVPDEPAPRDRPPLWNRDVVEDIWTKATLGRYRIQGGATRLRVPCFDDLTFVPCTLSRLPLEGYRERCETRTILGARNAAKPIVLERPITIAGMSYGALSKTAKTALGMAATRLGISTTTGDGGMLAEEREASHLLVYQVLPSRYGFDPAHLKMADAIEVVVGQGAKPGTGGLLLGAKVSPTIAAQRTLPEGVDQRSPVRHPDFIGPDDLQIKIEELREATNWEKPVYVKMGASRVADDIKLAVKAGADVIVLDGLEGATGASPEILLDHTAIPTMSALVEAVRALEELRVLGEVQLVVSGGIKHGADAAKALALGADAVSIGTAALTAMGADAPRYADEYHRLGYEPGDSSIWHTGLDPTGIATQEPELEARLDLEEAAERVFNFVSAMTLELQMLARACGKADVHDLEPEDMRALTLEASVITGIPLAGTDFVLSPDAIARRVAELLDKGGSDGA
;
A
#
# COMPACT_ATOMS: atom_id res chain seq x y z
N MET A 1 -53.28 -4.92 26.91
CA MET A 1 -53.13 -6.39 26.84
C MET A 1 -52.15 -6.68 25.74
N GLU A 2 -51.02 -7.23 26.16
CA GLU A 2 -50.06 -8.09 25.48
C GLU A 2 -49.49 -7.54 24.16
N GLY A 3 -48.24 -7.13 24.04
CA GLY A 3 -47.03 -7.77 24.54
C GLY A 3 -46.53 -8.81 23.56
N SER A 4 -45.82 -8.41 22.50
CA SER A 4 -45.04 -9.36 21.68
C SER A 4 -43.62 -8.82 21.50
N ALA A 5 -42.72 -9.39 22.28
CA ALA A 5 -41.30 -9.22 22.20
C ALA A 5 -40.78 -9.85 20.90
N VAL A 6 -40.04 -9.09 20.08
CA VAL A 6 -39.23 -9.61 19.00
C VAL A 6 -37.90 -10.10 19.62
N THR A 7 -37.90 -11.37 19.94
CA THR A 7 -36.66 -12.13 20.20
C THR A 7 -36.21 -12.77 18.88
N GLY A 8 -34.94 -12.59 18.53
CA GLY A 8 -34.36 -13.38 17.46
C GLY A 8 -33.18 -12.75 16.75
N ALA A 9 -32.20 -12.20 17.48
CA ALA A 9 -30.85 -12.15 16.95
C ALA A 9 -30.33 -13.59 16.88
N ARG A 10 -30.34 -14.19 15.70
CA ARG A 10 -29.63 -15.43 15.44
C ARG A 10 -28.15 -15.11 15.62
N GLY A 11 -27.55 -15.70 16.64
CA GLY A 11 -26.12 -15.65 16.87
C GLY A 11 -25.41 -16.11 15.62
N VAL A 12 -24.49 -15.29 15.14
CA VAL A 12 -23.44 -15.72 14.21
C VAL A 12 -22.71 -16.86 14.93
N PRO A 13 -22.51 -18.02 14.29
CA PRO A 13 -21.70 -19.08 14.89
C PRO A 13 -20.31 -18.50 15.16
N ASP A 14 -19.86 -18.62 16.40
CA ASP A 14 -18.50 -18.28 16.80
C ASP A 14 -17.55 -19.35 16.21
N GLU A 15 -17.20 -19.19 14.94
CA GLU A 15 -16.14 -19.95 14.28
C GLU A 15 -14.75 -19.35 14.52
N THR A 16 -14.66 -18.31 15.34
CA THR A 16 -13.39 -17.83 15.84
C THR A 16 -12.92 -18.75 16.96
N GLY A 17 -12.45 -19.93 16.61
CA GLY A 17 -11.53 -20.71 17.40
C GLY A 17 -10.18 -19.99 17.55
N ALA A 18 -10.20 -18.69 17.68
CA ALA A 18 -9.07 -17.88 18.05
C ALA A 18 -8.70 -18.26 19.50
N ARG A 19 -7.92 -19.30 19.66
CA ARG A 19 -6.97 -19.33 20.77
C ARG A 19 -6.20 -18.04 20.60
N GLY A 20 -6.40 -17.14 21.56
CA GLY A 20 -5.81 -15.82 21.53
C GLY A 20 -4.35 -15.91 21.15
N VAL A 21 -3.95 -15.14 20.16
CA VAL A 21 -2.54 -14.77 19.98
C VAL A 21 -2.09 -14.37 21.39
N PRO A 22 -1.05 -14.98 21.96
CA PRO A 22 -0.58 -14.57 23.27
C PRO A 22 -0.35 -13.08 23.20
N ASP A 23 -0.95 -12.32 24.13
CA ASP A 23 -0.61 -10.93 24.42
C ASP A 23 0.82 -10.90 24.98
N GLU A 24 1.80 -11.23 24.17
CA GLU A 24 3.15 -10.80 24.43
C GLU A 24 3.20 -9.33 24.05
N PRO A 25 3.37 -8.42 25.02
CA PRO A 25 3.63 -7.04 24.71
C PRO A 25 4.84 -7.02 23.78
N ALA A 26 4.70 -6.41 22.60
CA ALA A 26 5.80 -6.30 21.66
C ALA A 26 7.05 -5.86 22.42
N PRO A 27 8.17 -6.60 22.33
CA PRO A 27 9.36 -6.27 23.11
C PRO A 27 9.73 -4.82 22.79
N ARG A 28 9.74 -3.96 23.81
CA ARG A 28 10.18 -2.55 23.68
C ARG A 28 11.68 -2.47 23.39
N ASP A 29 12.38 -3.57 23.59
CA ASP A 29 13.82 -3.68 23.44
C ASP A 29 14.18 -4.22 22.05
N ARG A 30 15.27 -3.70 21.50
CA ARG A 30 15.85 -4.27 20.28
C ARG A 30 16.23 -5.72 20.57
N PRO A 31 15.95 -6.66 19.61
CA PRO A 31 16.40 -8.03 19.80
C PRO A 31 17.92 -8.07 20.00
N PRO A 32 18.45 -9.09 20.71
CA PRO A 32 19.89 -9.27 20.83
C PRO A 32 20.57 -9.23 19.46
N LEU A 33 21.78 -8.65 19.40
CA LEU A 33 22.56 -8.57 18.15
C LEU A 33 22.71 -9.93 17.46
N TRP A 34 22.92 -10.98 18.26
CA TRP A 34 23.01 -12.36 17.81
C TRP A 34 21.74 -13.13 18.22
N ASN A 35 20.67 -12.89 17.52
CA ASN A 35 19.41 -13.62 17.71
C ASN A 35 19.36 -14.85 16.78
N ARG A 36 18.31 -15.66 16.94
CA ARG A 36 18.13 -16.90 16.17
C ARG A 36 18.09 -16.63 14.66
N ASP A 37 17.35 -15.61 14.23
CA ASP A 37 17.19 -15.29 12.81
C ASP A 37 18.52 -14.91 12.15
N VAL A 38 19.36 -14.14 12.84
CA VAL A 38 20.69 -13.77 12.36
C VAL A 38 21.60 -15.01 12.22
N VAL A 39 21.53 -15.92 13.18
CA VAL A 39 22.32 -17.16 13.13
C VAL A 39 21.86 -18.07 11.98
N GLU A 40 20.56 -18.24 11.81
CA GLU A 40 19.95 -19.02 10.72
C GLU A 40 20.27 -18.42 9.34
N ASP A 41 20.24 -17.11 9.21
CA ASP A 41 20.60 -16.41 7.98
C ASP A 41 22.06 -16.64 7.61
N ILE A 42 22.98 -16.52 8.59
CA ILE A 42 24.41 -16.81 8.40
C ILE A 42 24.63 -18.25 7.96
N TRP A 43 23.98 -19.22 8.61
CA TRP A 43 24.10 -20.64 8.25
C TRP A 43 23.54 -20.94 6.86
N THR A 44 22.40 -20.34 6.52
CA THR A 44 21.81 -20.47 5.19
C THR A 44 22.76 -19.95 4.11
N LYS A 45 23.33 -18.77 4.31
CA LYS A 45 24.29 -18.17 3.39
C LYS A 45 25.57 -18.99 3.30
N ALA A 46 26.08 -19.49 4.43
CA ALA A 46 27.27 -20.34 4.48
C ALA A 46 27.05 -21.68 3.74
N THR A 47 25.87 -22.24 3.83
CA THR A 47 25.52 -23.51 3.17
C THR A 47 25.23 -23.35 1.69
N LEU A 48 24.47 -22.31 1.31
CA LEU A 48 23.98 -22.14 -0.07
C LEU A 48 24.91 -21.27 -0.94
N GLY A 49 25.81 -20.51 -0.35
CA GLY A 49 26.66 -19.55 -1.08
C GLY A 49 25.86 -18.42 -1.75
N ARG A 50 24.64 -18.13 -1.27
CA ARG A 50 23.76 -17.11 -1.83
C ARG A 50 22.88 -16.47 -0.75
N TYR A 51 22.33 -15.29 -1.06
CA TYR A 51 21.36 -14.61 -0.21
C TYR A 51 20.01 -15.35 -0.18
N ARG A 52 19.24 -15.15 0.87
CA ARG A 52 17.87 -15.65 0.99
C ARG A 52 16.91 -14.83 0.12
N ILE A 53 15.97 -15.52 -0.50
CA ILE A 53 14.83 -14.93 -1.20
C ILE A 53 13.61 -15.16 -0.33
N GLN A 54 12.81 -14.12 -0.13
CA GLN A 54 11.65 -14.16 0.75
C GLN A 54 10.52 -13.33 0.18
N GLY A 55 9.28 -13.76 0.41
CA GLY A 55 8.09 -12.94 0.29
C GLY A 55 7.83 -12.17 1.58
N GLY A 56 7.04 -11.09 1.51
CA GLY A 56 6.62 -10.34 2.68
C GLY A 56 7.09 -8.90 2.71
N ALA A 57 7.11 -8.32 3.89
CA ALA A 57 7.52 -6.96 4.21
C ALA A 57 8.69 -6.96 5.21
N THR A 58 9.20 -5.78 5.55
CA THR A 58 10.22 -5.62 6.60
C THR A 58 9.74 -6.16 7.94
N ARG A 59 10.67 -6.74 8.68
CA ARG A 59 10.48 -7.18 10.08
C ARG A 59 11.00 -6.14 11.09
N LEU A 60 11.61 -5.06 10.60
CA LEU A 60 12.13 -4.01 11.44
C LEU A 60 10.99 -3.20 12.05
N ARG A 61 11.14 -2.84 13.32
CA ARG A 61 10.29 -1.83 13.93
C ARG A 61 10.71 -0.45 13.43
N VAL A 62 9.80 0.21 12.75
CA VAL A 62 10.00 1.53 12.18
C VAL A 62 8.88 2.48 12.63
N PRO A 63 9.10 3.81 12.60
CA PRO A 63 8.02 4.77 12.82
C PRO A 63 6.89 4.55 11.80
N CYS A 64 5.66 4.43 12.28
CA CYS A 64 4.51 4.10 11.45
C CYS A 64 3.25 4.85 11.89
N PHE A 65 2.13 4.64 11.22
CA PHE A 65 0.87 5.32 11.54
C PHE A 65 0.35 4.99 12.96
N ASP A 66 0.75 3.87 13.58
CA ASP A 66 0.36 3.55 14.96
C ASP A 66 0.99 4.52 15.98
N ASP A 67 2.03 5.26 15.61
CA ASP A 67 2.66 6.29 16.43
C ASP A 67 1.91 7.64 16.43
N LEU A 68 0.75 7.72 15.77
CA LEU A 68 -0.14 8.87 15.73
C LEU A 68 -1.51 8.52 16.29
N THR A 69 -2.21 9.50 16.84
CA THR A 69 -3.61 9.38 17.28
C THR A 69 -4.43 10.62 16.88
N PHE A 70 -5.72 10.44 16.61
CA PHE A 70 -6.64 11.56 16.41
C PHE A 70 -7.05 12.19 17.74
N VAL A 71 -7.38 13.47 17.71
CA VAL A 71 -7.95 14.25 18.83
C VAL A 71 -9.36 14.70 18.45
N PRO A 72 -10.39 13.87 18.72
CA PRO A 72 -11.76 14.14 18.31
C PRO A 72 -12.32 15.39 18.94
N CYS A 73 -13.32 15.96 18.28
CA CYS A 73 -14.07 17.11 18.79
C CYS A 73 -15.00 16.72 19.95
N THR A 74 -15.16 17.65 20.92
CA THR A 74 -16.15 17.52 22.01
C THR A 74 -16.90 18.82 22.27
N LEU A 75 -16.22 19.86 22.71
CA LEU A 75 -16.80 21.18 23.01
C LEU A 75 -16.23 22.29 22.12
N SER A 76 -14.93 22.24 21.82
CA SER A 76 -14.25 23.26 21.00
C SER A 76 -14.69 23.23 19.53
N ARG A 77 -15.00 22.06 19.04
CA ARG A 77 -15.69 21.78 17.78
C ARG A 77 -16.75 20.71 18.05
N LEU A 78 -17.80 20.65 17.24
CA LEU A 78 -18.82 19.62 17.37
C LEU A 78 -18.50 18.45 16.43
N PRO A 79 -18.53 17.21 16.90
CA PRO A 79 -18.48 16.06 16.00
C PRO A 79 -19.71 16.00 15.12
N LEU A 80 -19.63 15.34 13.98
CA LEU A 80 -20.81 15.11 13.13
C LEU A 80 -21.64 13.95 13.65
N GLU A 81 -22.96 14.05 13.48
CA GLU A 81 -23.91 13.03 13.88
C GLU A 81 -23.94 11.89 12.85
N GLY A 82 -23.30 10.78 13.19
CA GLY A 82 -23.02 9.66 12.29
C GLY A 82 -24.24 9.03 11.59
N TYR A 83 -25.45 9.23 12.16
CA TYR A 83 -26.69 8.71 11.58
C TYR A 83 -27.36 9.67 10.60
N ARG A 84 -27.02 10.95 10.62
CA ARG A 84 -27.74 12.01 9.93
C ARG A 84 -26.87 12.79 8.96
N GLU A 85 -25.60 12.90 9.25
CA GLU A 85 -24.67 13.73 8.49
C GLU A 85 -23.75 12.85 7.63
N ARG A 86 -23.73 13.15 6.33
CA ARG A 86 -22.87 12.44 5.38
C ARG A 86 -21.42 12.83 5.62
N CYS A 87 -20.53 11.90 5.30
CA CYS A 87 -19.12 12.15 5.18
C CYS A 87 -18.68 11.61 3.82
N GLU A 88 -18.24 12.50 2.96
CA GLU A 88 -17.83 12.17 1.60
C GLU A 88 -16.48 11.42 1.61
N THR A 89 -16.33 10.55 0.60
CA THR A 89 -15.13 9.71 0.43
C THR A 89 -14.63 9.72 -1.01
N ARG A 90 -15.36 10.40 -1.91
CA ARG A 90 -15.06 10.39 -3.32
C ARG A 90 -13.72 11.05 -3.60
N THR A 91 -12.88 10.39 -4.42
CA THR A 91 -11.52 10.85 -4.75
C THR A 91 -11.35 10.88 -6.25
N ILE A 92 -10.71 11.93 -6.77
CA ILE A 92 -10.39 12.07 -8.20
C ILE A 92 -8.88 11.98 -8.36
N LEU A 93 -8.42 11.06 -9.20
CA LEU A 93 -7.00 10.86 -9.49
C LEU A 93 -6.69 11.17 -10.96
N GLY A 94 -5.68 12.00 -11.18
CA GLY A 94 -5.13 12.25 -12.51
C GLY A 94 -5.88 13.29 -13.35
N ALA A 95 -6.56 14.24 -12.70
CA ALA A 95 -7.29 15.30 -13.41
C ALA A 95 -6.39 16.37 -14.05
N ARG A 96 -5.07 16.33 -13.79
CA ARG A 96 -4.12 17.38 -14.25
C ARG A 96 -4.01 17.46 -15.77
N ASN A 97 -3.85 16.33 -16.45
CA ASN A 97 -3.63 16.28 -17.89
C ASN A 97 -4.56 15.32 -18.64
N ALA A 98 -5.27 14.44 -17.93
CA ALA A 98 -6.13 13.45 -18.56
C ALA A 98 -7.54 13.98 -18.77
N ALA A 99 -8.10 13.72 -19.96
CA ALA A 99 -9.49 14.06 -20.26
C ALA A 99 -10.50 13.21 -19.48
N LYS A 100 -10.08 12.01 -19.05
CA LYS A 100 -10.90 11.05 -18.27
C LYS A 100 -10.14 10.62 -17.02
N PRO A 101 -10.12 11.43 -15.94
CA PRO A 101 -9.51 11.06 -14.69
C PRO A 101 -10.21 9.85 -14.06
N ILE A 102 -9.50 9.13 -13.18
CA ILE A 102 -10.09 8.07 -12.37
C ILE A 102 -10.93 8.70 -11.26
N VAL A 103 -12.15 8.24 -11.11
CA VAL A 103 -13.06 8.63 -10.03
C VAL A 103 -13.28 7.42 -9.14
N LEU A 104 -12.78 7.51 -7.92
CA LEU A 104 -12.97 6.50 -6.88
C LEU A 104 -14.12 6.93 -5.96
N GLU A 105 -14.99 5.97 -5.59
CA GLU A 105 -16.00 6.18 -4.55
C GLU A 105 -15.40 6.19 -3.14
N ARG A 106 -14.19 5.67 -2.98
CA ARG A 106 -13.43 5.58 -1.72
C ARG A 106 -11.95 5.86 -1.98
N PRO A 107 -11.22 6.52 -1.07
CA PRO A 107 -9.80 6.84 -1.24
C PRO A 107 -8.90 5.62 -1.02
N ILE A 108 -9.28 4.47 -1.56
CA ILE A 108 -8.58 3.19 -1.43
C ILE A 108 -8.45 2.56 -2.82
N THR A 109 -7.29 2.01 -3.13
CA THR A 109 -7.02 1.28 -4.37
C THR A 109 -6.41 -0.09 -4.06
N ILE A 110 -6.52 -1.05 -4.97
CA ILE A 110 -5.83 -2.34 -4.88
C ILE A 110 -4.48 -2.24 -5.60
N ALA A 111 -3.41 -2.50 -4.87
CA ALA A 111 -2.04 -2.44 -5.38
C ALA A 111 -1.79 -3.46 -6.50
N GLY A 112 -0.85 -3.14 -7.39
CA GLY A 112 -0.42 -4.03 -8.46
C GLY A 112 0.19 -5.32 -7.96
N MET A 113 -0.48 -6.44 -8.23
CA MET A 113 -0.05 -7.80 -7.91
C MET A 113 -0.17 -8.67 -9.15
N SER A 114 0.95 -9.20 -9.63
CA SER A 114 1.03 -9.84 -10.94
C SER A 114 0.27 -11.16 -11.03
N TYR A 115 -0.29 -11.44 -12.20
CA TYR A 115 -0.67 -12.81 -12.56
C TYR A 115 0.61 -13.67 -12.70
N GLY A 116 0.67 -14.71 -11.89
CA GLY A 116 1.87 -15.50 -11.65
C GLY A 116 2.35 -15.39 -10.20
N ALA A 117 2.37 -14.21 -9.60
CA ALA A 117 2.46 -14.08 -8.15
C ALA A 117 1.15 -14.52 -7.48
N LEU A 118 0.02 -14.05 -8.00
CA LEU A 118 -1.32 -14.49 -7.60
C LEU A 118 -1.91 -15.44 -8.64
N SER A 119 -2.86 -16.26 -8.21
CA SER A 119 -3.70 -17.08 -9.08
C SER A 119 -4.66 -16.21 -9.90
N LYS A 120 -5.21 -16.79 -10.96
CA LYS A 120 -6.23 -16.14 -11.78
C LYS A 120 -7.49 -15.85 -10.97
N THR A 121 -7.94 -16.83 -10.18
CA THR A 121 -9.10 -16.71 -9.30
C THR A 121 -8.94 -15.54 -8.32
N ALA A 122 -7.76 -15.41 -7.69
CA ALA A 122 -7.50 -14.31 -6.76
C ALA A 122 -7.56 -12.93 -7.47
N LYS A 123 -6.97 -12.81 -8.65
CA LYS A 123 -7.03 -11.55 -9.43
C LYS A 123 -8.45 -11.19 -9.86
N THR A 124 -9.23 -12.17 -10.28
CA THR A 124 -10.64 -11.98 -10.66
C THR A 124 -11.47 -11.54 -9.45
N ALA A 125 -11.27 -12.17 -8.28
CA ALA A 125 -11.96 -11.80 -7.04
C ALA A 125 -11.67 -10.35 -6.62
N LEU A 126 -10.39 -9.91 -6.73
CA LEU A 126 -10.02 -8.51 -6.47
C LEU A 126 -10.75 -7.55 -7.42
N GLY A 127 -10.83 -7.89 -8.71
CA GLY A 127 -11.56 -7.11 -9.71
C GLY A 127 -13.05 -6.97 -9.40
N MET A 128 -13.70 -8.09 -9.04
CA MET A 128 -15.12 -8.11 -8.65
C MET A 128 -15.39 -7.26 -7.40
N ALA A 129 -14.57 -7.42 -6.37
CA ALA A 129 -14.69 -6.61 -5.16
C ALA A 129 -14.47 -5.12 -5.44
N ALA A 130 -13.42 -4.78 -6.18
CA ALA A 130 -13.10 -3.40 -6.54
C ALA A 130 -14.22 -2.72 -7.34
N THR A 131 -14.81 -3.44 -8.27
CA THR A 131 -15.95 -2.94 -9.07
C THR A 131 -17.16 -2.62 -8.19
N ARG A 132 -17.52 -3.51 -7.27
CA ARG A 132 -18.63 -3.27 -6.31
C ARG A 132 -18.33 -2.11 -5.35
N LEU A 133 -17.07 -1.89 -5.03
CA LEU A 133 -16.60 -0.83 -4.14
C LEU A 133 -16.46 0.53 -4.85
N GLY A 134 -16.45 0.55 -6.18
CA GLY A 134 -16.14 1.76 -6.96
C GLY A 134 -14.68 2.21 -6.79
N ILE A 135 -13.74 1.28 -6.67
CA ILE A 135 -12.29 1.52 -6.56
C ILE A 135 -11.53 0.86 -7.71
N SER A 136 -10.25 1.15 -7.84
CA SER A 136 -9.41 0.57 -8.90
C SER A 136 -8.59 -0.62 -8.44
N THR A 137 -8.35 -1.55 -9.39
CA THR A 137 -7.29 -2.55 -9.32
C THR A 137 -6.11 -2.16 -10.20
N THR A 138 -4.98 -2.85 -10.05
CA THR A 138 -3.76 -2.62 -10.82
C THR A 138 -3.17 -3.95 -11.26
N THR A 139 -2.73 -4.05 -12.53
CA THR A 139 -2.34 -5.34 -13.14
C THR A 139 -1.15 -6.03 -12.46
N GLY A 140 -0.09 -5.31 -12.13
CA GLY A 140 1.18 -5.91 -11.74
C GLY A 140 2.06 -6.28 -12.94
N ASP A 141 3.22 -6.92 -12.68
CA ASP A 141 4.16 -7.39 -13.69
C ASP A 141 3.60 -8.62 -14.44
N GLY A 142 3.70 -8.64 -15.76
CA GLY A 142 3.26 -9.77 -16.59
C GLY A 142 2.04 -9.51 -17.47
N GLY A 143 1.65 -8.26 -17.65
CA GLY A 143 0.58 -7.84 -18.55
C GLY A 143 -0.82 -7.88 -17.93
N MET A 144 -1.83 -7.66 -18.75
CA MET A 144 -3.24 -7.64 -18.36
C MET A 144 -3.85 -9.03 -18.56
N LEU A 145 -4.44 -9.56 -17.52
CA LEU A 145 -5.25 -10.79 -17.59
C LEU A 145 -6.67 -10.41 -18.07
N ALA A 146 -7.22 -11.17 -19.01
CA ALA A 146 -8.54 -10.89 -19.58
C ALA A 146 -9.64 -10.94 -18.52
N GLU A 147 -9.64 -11.95 -17.68
CA GLU A 147 -10.62 -12.15 -16.60
C GLU A 147 -10.53 -11.02 -15.55
N GLU A 148 -9.32 -10.52 -15.26
CA GLU A 148 -9.16 -9.36 -14.38
C GLU A 148 -9.76 -8.10 -15.01
N ARG A 149 -9.52 -7.88 -16.31
CA ARG A 149 -10.10 -6.73 -17.03
C ARG A 149 -11.63 -6.78 -17.05
N GLU A 150 -12.20 -7.95 -17.32
CA GLU A 150 -13.64 -8.15 -17.33
C GLU A 150 -14.28 -7.92 -15.96
N ALA A 151 -13.60 -8.35 -14.89
CA ALA A 151 -14.07 -8.20 -13.53
C ALA A 151 -13.88 -6.78 -12.96
N SER A 152 -12.94 -6.01 -13.47
CA SER A 152 -12.56 -4.68 -12.94
C SER A 152 -13.20 -3.56 -13.73
N HIS A 153 -14.06 -2.74 -13.10
CA HIS A 153 -14.60 -1.52 -13.73
C HIS A 153 -13.49 -0.50 -13.98
N LEU A 154 -12.60 -0.30 -13.00
CA LEU A 154 -11.44 0.59 -13.08
C LEU A 154 -10.17 -0.24 -12.95
N LEU A 155 -9.36 -0.29 -14.01
CA LEU A 155 -8.10 -1.05 -14.06
C LEU A 155 -6.93 -0.16 -14.46
N VAL A 156 -5.92 -0.09 -13.61
CA VAL A 156 -4.64 0.57 -13.88
C VAL A 156 -3.68 -0.43 -14.51
N TYR A 157 -3.13 -0.11 -15.66
CA TYR A 157 -2.17 -0.95 -16.38
C TYR A 157 -0.74 -0.54 -16.08
N GLN A 158 0.07 -1.48 -15.58
CA GLN A 158 1.47 -1.21 -15.26
C GLN A 158 2.39 -1.38 -16.46
N VAL A 159 3.21 -0.38 -16.71
CA VAL A 159 4.33 -0.39 -17.65
C VAL A 159 5.61 -0.56 -16.81
N LEU A 160 6.18 -1.76 -16.85
CA LEU A 160 7.34 -2.16 -16.06
C LEU A 160 8.61 -2.27 -16.90
N PRO A 161 9.80 -2.26 -16.26
CA PRO A 161 11.08 -2.47 -16.97
C PRO A 161 11.17 -3.79 -17.73
N SER A 162 10.51 -4.84 -17.26
CA SER A 162 10.54 -6.18 -17.84
C SER A 162 9.89 -6.27 -19.23
N ARG A 163 8.84 -5.49 -19.45
CA ARG A 163 7.96 -5.63 -20.61
C ARG A 163 7.32 -7.02 -20.77
N TYR A 164 7.34 -7.87 -19.73
CA TYR A 164 6.71 -9.18 -19.77
C TYR A 164 5.21 -9.06 -19.99
N GLY A 165 4.69 -9.71 -21.03
CA GLY A 165 3.27 -9.62 -21.41
C GLY A 165 2.81 -8.21 -21.79
N PHE A 166 3.73 -7.28 -22.10
CA PHE A 166 3.36 -5.95 -22.56
C PHE A 166 2.70 -5.99 -23.94
N ASP A 167 1.48 -5.48 -24.00
CA ASP A 167 0.74 -5.30 -25.25
C ASP A 167 0.25 -3.85 -25.35
N PRO A 168 0.61 -3.11 -26.42
CA PRO A 168 0.11 -1.75 -26.64
C PRO A 168 -1.41 -1.63 -26.70
N ALA A 169 -2.14 -2.71 -27.08
CA ALA A 169 -3.59 -2.72 -27.06
C ALA A 169 -4.14 -2.57 -25.65
N HIS A 170 -3.45 -3.11 -24.64
CA HIS A 170 -3.83 -3.01 -23.22
C HIS A 170 -3.81 -1.57 -22.72
N LEU A 171 -2.97 -0.69 -23.28
CA LEU A 171 -2.97 0.75 -22.93
C LEU A 171 -4.34 1.40 -23.19
N LYS A 172 -4.99 0.98 -24.31
CA LYS A 172 -6.33 1.49 -24.65
C LYS A 172 -7.45 0.85 -23.83
N MET A 173 -7.25 -0.38 -23.39
CA MET A 173 -8.23 -1.12 -22.58
C MET A 173 -8.22 -0.71 -21.10
N ALA A 174 -7.10 -0.23 -20.60
CA ALA A 174 -6.98 0.22 -19.20
C ALA A 174 -7.67 1.57 -18.98
N ASP A 175 -7.90 1.95 -17.74
CA ASP A 175 -8.50 3.23 -17.33
C ASP A 175 -7.44 4.25 -16.90
N ALA A 176 -6.27 3.78 -16.45
CA ALA A 176 -5.06 4.57 -16.21
C ALA A 176 -3.82 3.76 -16.55
N ILE A 177 -2.69 4.45 -16.74
CA ILE A 177 -1.39 3.84 -17.00
C ILE A 177 -0.45 4.17 -15.84
N GLU A 178 0.26 3.17 -15.31
CA GLU A 178 1.24 3.37 -14.24
C GLU A 178 2.64 2.95 -14.70
N VAL A 179 3.55 3.92 -14.81
CA VAL A 179 4.97 3.66 -15.06
C VAL A 179 5.64 3.30 -13.75
N VAL A 180 6.15 2.08 -13.64
CA VAL A 180 6.77 1.58 -12.41
C VAL A 180 8.28 1.74 -12.49
N VAL A 181 8.84 2.60 -11.65
CA VAL A 181 10.30 2.78 -11.51
C VAL A 181 10.87 2.10 -10.27
N GLY A 182 10.00 1.64 -9.34
CA GLY A 182 10.37 0.91 -8.14
C GLY A 182 9.19 0.57 -7.26
N GLN A 183 9.46 -0.15 -6.18
CA GLN A 183 8.48 -0.48 -5.13
C GLN A 183 9.19 -0.57 -3.77
N GLY A 184 8.44 -0.39 -2.67
CA GLY A 184 8.97 -0.22 -1.32
C GLY A 184 9.81 -1.37 -0.81
N ALA A 185 9.36 -2.59 -1.01
CA ALA A 185 10.04 -3.80 -0.51
C ALA A 185 11.40 -4.07 -1.16
N LYS A 186 11.69 -3.50 -2.31
CA LYS A 186 12.92 -3.75 -3.07
C LYS A 186 13.28 -2.60 -4.03
N PRO A 187 13.46 -1.38 -3.53
CA PRO A 187 13.84 -0.26 -4.39
C PRO A 187 15.21 -0.55 -5.00
N GLY A 188 15.39 -0.15 -6.26
CA GLY A 188 16.64 -0.38 -6.99
C GLY A 188 16.87 -1.83 -7.44
N THR A 189 15.87 -2.71 -7.36
CA THR A 189 15.90 -4.06 -7.93
C THR A 189 14.65 -4.38 -8.73
N GLY A 190 14.78 -5.33 -9.65
CA GLY A 190 13.66 -5.80 -10.45
C GLY A 190 12.78 -6.83 -9.72
N GLY A 191 11.67 -7.19 -10.36
CA GLY A 191 10.80 -8.28 -9.91
C GLY A 191 11.46 -9.66 -10.04
N LEU A 192 10.95 -10.61 -9.27
CA LEU A 192 11.32 -12.01 -9.33
C LEU A 192 10.07 -12.90 -9.26
N LEU A 193 9.94 -13.81 -10.22
CA LEU A 193 9.00 -14.92 -10.16
C LEU A 193 9.80 -16.22 -10.31
N LEU A 194 9.73 -17.09 -9.31
CA LEU A 194 10.46 -18.35 -9.34
C LEU A 194 9.90 -19.29 -10.39
N GLY A 195 10.77 -20.08 -11.01
CA GLY A 195 10.42 -21.05 -12.06
C GLY A 195 9.31 -22.03 -11.66
N ALA A 196 9.25 -22.40 -10.38
CA ALA A 196 8.16 -23.23 -9.84
C ALA A 196 6.76 -22.62 -10.04
N LYS A 197 6.64 -21.30 -10.18
CA LYS A 197 5.38 -20.59 -10.45
C LYS A 197 5.21 -20.24 -11.94
N VAL A 198 6.19 -20.55 -12.79
CA VAL A 198 6.11 -20.26 -14.22
C VAL A 198 5.50 -21.46 -14.94
N SER A 199 4.19 -21.61 -14.78
CA SER A 199 3.37 -22.61 -15.48
C SER A 199 3.33 -22.34 -16.99
N PRO A 200 2.87 -23.28 -17.83
CA PRO A 200 2.68 -23.06 -19.27
C PRO A 200 1.83 -21.82 -19.57
N THR A 201 0.80 -21.56 -18.79
CA THR A 201 -0.09 -20.41 -18.95
C THR A 201 0.65 -19.09 -18.66
N ILE A 202 1.42 -19.06 -17.56
CA ILE A 202 2.24 -17.88 -17.21
C ILE A 202 3.34 -17.66 -18.24
N ALA A 203 4.00 -18.70 -18.70
CA ALA A 203 5.02 -18.64 -19.74
C ALA A 203 4.46 -18.03 -21.04
N ALA A 204 3.29 -18.49 -21.47
CA ALA A 204 2.59 -17.97 -22.65
C ALA A 204 2.17 -16.50 -22.45
N GLN A 205 1.55 -16.16 -21.31
CA GLN A 205 1.14 -14.78 -20.96
C GLN A 205 2.32 -13.80 -20.98
N ARG A 206 3.47 -14.21 -20.45
CA ARG A 206 4.67 -13.36 -20.34
C ARG A 206 5.64 -13.47 -21.51
N THR A 207 5.36 -14.35 -22.47
CA THR A 207 6.24 -14.65 -23.62
C THR A 207 7.65 -15.10 -23.20
N LEU A 208 7.73 -15.98 -22.21
CA LEU A 208 8.96 -16.46 -21.58
C LEU A 208 8.99 -17.99 -21.48
N PRO A 209 10.18 -18.61 -21.29
CA PRO A 209 10.29 -20.05 -21.09
C PRO A 209 9.58 -20.52 -19.81
N GLU A 210 8.91 -21.66 -19.90
CA GLU A 210 8.30 -22.36 -18.76
C GLU A 210 9.36 -22.87 -17.77
N GLY A 211 9.03 -22.88 -16.48
CA GLY A 211 9.84 -23.48 -15.43
C GLY A 211 11.14 -22.74 -15.11
N VAL A 212 11.39 -21.58 -15.68
CA VAL A 212 12.61 -20.78 -15.48
C VAL A 212 12.32 -19.54 -14.66
N ASP A 213 13.21 -19.23 -13.69
CA ASP A 213 13.13 -18.01 -12.89
C ASP A 213 13.07 -16.77 -13.78
N GLN A 214 12.04 -15.95 -13.61
CA GLN A 214 11.87 -14.71 -14.33
C GLN A 214 12.34 -13.54 -13.49
N ARG A 215 13.41 -12.88 -13.93
CA ARG A 215 13.96 -11.68 -13.29
C ARG A 215 13.72 -10.46 -14.17
N SER A 216 13.01 -9.48 -13.61
CA SER A 216 12.80 -8.21 -14.30
C SER A 216 14.07 -7.36 -14.25
N PRO A 217 14.41 -6.64 -15.34
CA PRO A 217 15.43 -5.60 -15.29
C PRO A 217 15.11 -4.55 -14.21
N VAL A 218 16.16 -3.89 -13.73
CA VAL A 218 16.01 -2.80 -12.74
C VAL A 218 15.59 -1.49 -13.40
N ARG A 219 16.04 -1.27 -14.63
CA ARG A 219 15.81 -0.03 -15.38
C ARG A 219 14.96 -0.29 -16.60
N HIS A 220 14.15 0.68 -16.96
CA HIS A 220 13.41 0.66 -18.21
C HIS A 220 14.40 0.67 -19.39
N PRO A 221 14.12 -0.08 -20.46
CA PRO A 221 15.00 -0.16 -21.63
C PRO A 221 14.97 1.09 -22.49
N ASP A 222 13.91 1.87 -22.38
CA ASP A 222 13.56 2.99 -23.26
C ASP A 222 13.67 4.37 -22.58
N PHE A 223 14.13 4.45 -21.32
CA PHE A 223 14.53 5.71 -20.71
C PHE A 223 15.61 5.49 -19.62
N ILE A 224 16.53 6.43 -19.49
CA ILE A 224 17.66 6.43 -18.56
C ILE A 224 17.70 7.66 -17.66
N GLY A 225 16.85 8.63 -17.91
CA GLY A 225 16.80 9.89 -17.16
C GLY A 225 15.42 10.53 -17.16
N PRO A 226 15.27 11.67 -16.45
CA PRO A 226 13.98 12.36 -16.30
C PRO A 226 13.43 12.89 -17.64
N ASP A 227 14.29 13.34 -18.51
CA ASP A 227 13.85 13.87 -19.81
C ASP A 227 13.33 12.75 -20.72
N ASP A 228 13.95 11.55 -20.66
CA ASP A 228 13.45 10.37 -21.35
C ASP A 228 12.14 9.87 -20.73
N LEU A 229 11.99 9.97 -19.39
CA LEU A 229 10.73 9.66 -18.70
C LEU A 229 9.60 10.59 -19.17
N GLN A 230 9.89 11.87 -19.39
CA GLN A 230 8.92 12.81 -19.98
C GLN A 230 8.46 12.33 -21.34
N ILE A 231 9.40 11.98 -22.24
CA ILE A 231 9.09 11.45 -23.56
C ILE A 231 8.23 10.19 -23.44
N LYS A 232 8.57 9.28 -22.51
CA LYS A 232 7.77 8.07 -22.27
C LYS A 232 6.35 8.38 -21.82
N ILE A 233 6.15 9.33 -20.91
CA ILE A 233 4.83 9.75 -20.47
C ILE A 233 4.03 10.36 -21.62
N GLU A 234 4.66 11.18 -22.45
CA GLU A 234 4.03 11.75 -23.65
C GLU A 234 3.62 10.67 -24.66
N GLU A 235 4.49 9.68 -24.94
CA GLU A 235 4.15 8.53 -25.77
C GLU A 235 2.92 7.76 -25.27
N LEU A 236 2.84 7.53 -23.95
CA LEU A 236 1.71 6.84 -23.34
C LEU A 236 0.41 7.65 -23.44
N ARG A 237 0.49 8.98 -23.33
CA ARG A 237 -0.65 9.88 -23.55
C ARG A 237 -1.10 9.86 -25.00
N GLU A 238 -0.18 9.97 -25.96
CA GLU A 238 -0.49 9.88 -27.38
C GLU A 238 -1.16 8.53 -27.71
N ALA A 239 -0.61 7.42 -27.18
CA ALA A 239 -1.18 6.09 -27.39
C ALA A 239 -2.62 5.94 -26.86
N THR A 240 -3.00 6.76 -25.90
CA THR A 240 -4.34 6.79 -25.27
C THR A 240 -5.16 8.02 -25.63
N ASN A 241 -4.76 8.80 -26.65
CA ASN A 241 -5.38 10.03 -27.10
C ASN A 241 -5.58 11.07 -25.98
N TRP A 242 -4.66 11.13 -25.02
CA TRP A 242 -4.72 12.01 -23.86
C TRP A 242 -5.97 11.80 -22.97
N GLU A 243 -6.61 10.65 -23.10
CA GLU A 243 -7.81 10.36 -22.31
C GLU A 243 -7.47 9.91 -20.90
N LYS A 244 -6.37 9.17 -20.72
CA LYS A 244 -6.07 8.44 -19.49
C LYS A 244 -4.96 9.09 -18.69
N PRO A 245 -5.08 9.12 -17.36
CA PRO A 245 -4.01 9.62 -16.51
C PRO A 245 -2.79 8.70 -16.53
N VAL A 246 -1.62 9.29 -16.40
CA VAL A 246 -0.35 8.57 -16.28
C VAL A 246 0.22 8.75 -14.90
N TYR A 247 0.32 7.64 -14.17
CA TYR A 247 0.89 7.54 -12.85
C TYR A 247 2.37 7.21 -12.92
N VAL A 248 3.14 7.62 -11.93
CA VAL A 248 4.51 7.15 -11.72
C VAL A 248 4.60 6.50 -10.35
N LYS A 249 4.90 5.19 -10.31
CA LYS A 249 5.09 4.44 -9.07
C LYS A 249 6.56 4.32 -8.75
N MET A 250 6.91 4.60 -7.48
CA MET A 250 8.27 4.53 -6.97
C MET A 250 8.33 3.92 -5.56
N GLY A 251 9.46 3.31 -5.22
CA GLY A 251 9.77 2.96 -3.84
C GLY A 251 10.32 4.16 -3.09
N ALA A 252 10.03 4.26 -1.81
CA ALA A 252 10.46 5.35 -0.95
C ALA A 252 11.97 5.33 -0.73
N SER A 253 12.74 5.97 -1.60
CA SER A 253 14.20 6.06 -1.56
C SER A 253 14.64 7.51 -1.37
N ARG A 254 14.91 8.23 -2.45
CA ARG A 254 15.23 9.66 -2.46
C ARG A 254 13.97 10.46 -2.78
N VAL A 255 13.00 10.39 -1.87
CA VAL A 255 11.59 10.75 -2.12
C VAL A 255 11.44 12.15 -2.69
N ALA A 256 12.03 13.16 -2.07
CA ALA A 256 11.89 14.54 -2.52
C ALA A 256 12.43 14.76 -3.94
N ASP A 257 13.60 14.19 -4.26
CA ASP A 257 14.22 14.33 -5.57
C ASP A 257 13.44 13.55 -6.64
N ASP A 258 13.07 12.30 -6.34
CA ASP A 258 12.36 11.43 -7.27
C ASP A 258 10.97 11.99 -7.62
N ILE A 259 10.25 12.54 -6.62
CA ILE A 259 8.96 13.21 -6.84
C ILE A 259 9.12 14.44 -7.74
N LYS A 260 10.11 15.30 -7.46
CA LYS A 260 10.36 16.50 -8.28
C LYS A 260 10.64 16.14 -9.73
N LEU A 261 11.40 15.05 -9.95
CA LEU A 261 11.68 14.55 -11.30
C LEU A 261 10.45 13.96 -11.98
N ALA A 262 9.63 13.18 -11.28
CA ALA A 262 8.39 12.60 -11.81
C ALA A 262 7.35 13.68 -12.15
N VAL A 263 7.21 14.70 -11.30
CA VAL A 263 6.33 15.86 -11.53
C VAL A 263 6.80 16.66 -12.76
N LYS A 264 8.11 16.90 -12.89
CA LYS A 264 8.72 17.57 -14.05
C LYS A 264 8.49 16.76 -15.33
N ALA A 265 8.63 15.44 -15.25
CA ALA A 265 8.36 14.54 -16.39
C ALA A 265 6.87 14.48 -16.78
N GLY A 266 5.99 15.06 -15.98
CA GLY A 266 4.57 15.21 -16.30
C GLY A 266 3.66 14.17 -15.67
N ALA A 267 4.04 13.48 -14.60
CA ALA A 267 3.15 12.59 -13.88
C ALA A 267 1.85 13.29 -13.43
N ASP A 268 0.73 12.60 -13.56
CA ASP A 268 -0.57 13.07 -13.06
C ASP A 268 -0.77 12.63 -11.61
N VAL A 269 -0.29 11.44 -11.27
CA VAL A 269 -0.39 10.83 -9.94
C VAL A 269 0.96 10.21 -9.58
N ILE A 270 1.37 10.40 -8.35
CA ILE A 270 2.51 9.70 -7.74
C ILE A 270 1.97 8.54 -6.90
N VAL A 271 2.49 7.34 -7.11
CA VAL A 271 2.24 6.18 -6.25
C VAL A 271 3.51 5.89 -5.46
N LEU A 272 3.52 6.24 -4.19
CA LEU A 272 4.67 6.11 -3.30
C LEU A 272 4.53 4.88 -2.41
N ASP A 273 5.48 3.96 -2.52
CA ASP A 273 5.46 2.67 -1.80
C ASP A 273 6.60 2.66 -0.75
N GLY A 274 6.22 2.65 0.53
CA GLY A 274 7.15 2.73 1.66
C GLY A 274 7.83 1.40 1.99
N LEU A 275 8.75 1.43 2.95
CA LEU A 275 9.51 0.28 3.44
C LEU A 275 8.62 -0.90 3.85
N GLU A 276 7.45 -0.62 4.43
CA GLU A 276 6.48 -1.63 4.87
C GLU A 276 5.71 -2.26 3.69
N GLY A 277 5.98 -1.83 2.46
CA GLY A 277 5.42 -2.45 1.26
C GLY A 277 5.88 -3.90 1.15
N ALA A 278 4.91 -4.81 0.89
CA ALA A 278 5.21 -6.22 0.73
C ALA A 278 5.45 -6.60 -0.73
N THR A 279 6.04 -7.77 -0.93
CA THR A 279 6.29 -8.36 -2.24
C THR A 279 6.12 -9.87 -2.19
N GLY A 280 5.83 -10.50 -3.34
CA GLY A 280 5.83 -11.96 -3.44
C GLY A 280 7.20 -12.59 -3.32
N ALA A 281 8.26 -11.92 -3.77
CA ALA A 281 9.64 -12.39 -3.63
C ALA A 281 10.65 -11.25 -3.71
N SER A 282 11.60 -11.22 -2.77
CA SER A 282 12.71 -10.26 -2.73
C SER A 282 13.94 -10.89 -2.08
N PRO A 283 15.15 -10.42 -2.39
CA PRO A 283 16.30 -10.65 -1.51
C PRO A 283 15.96 -10.10 -0.10
N GLU A 284 16.07 -10.94 0.93
CA GLU A 284 15.73 -10.59 2.31
C GLU A 284 16.45 -9.31 2.79
N ILE A 285 17.73 -9.17 2.40
CA ILE A 285 18.54 -7.99 2.73
C ILE A 285 17.91 -6.66 2.27
N LEU A 286 17.08 -6.68 1.22
CA LEU A 286 16.42 -5.47 0.72
C LEU A 286 15.16 -5.15 1.50
N LEU A 287 14.46 -6.15 2.00
CA LEU A 287 13.26 -5.97 2.81
C LEU A 287 13.54 -5.17 4.09
N ASP A 288 14.71 -5.41 4.69
CA ASP A 288 15.05 -4.86 6.00
C ASP A 288 16.04 -3.68 5.94
N HIS A 289 16.74 -3.48 4.81
CA HIS A 289 17.85 -2.53 4.78
C HIS A 289 17.79 -1.52 3.63
N THR A 290 16.63 -1.39 2.97
CA THR A 290 16.42 -0.38 1.91
C THR A 290 15.07 0.29 2.07
N ALA A 291 14.89 1.43 1.42
CA ALA A 291 13.74 2.31 1.54
C ALA A 291 13.59 3.02 2.90
N ILE A 292 12.66 3.94 2.99
CA ILE A 292 12.28 4.63 4.21
C ILE A 292 10.83 4.33 4.58
N PRO A 293 10.46 4.42 5.89
CA PRO A 293 9.11 4.11 6.34
C PRO A 293 8.03 4.93 5.63
N THR A 294 6.88 4.32 5.40
CA THR A 294 5.76 4.90 4.65
C THR A 294 5.32 6.24 5.19
N MET A 295 5.16 6.38 6.51
CA MET A 295 4.79 7.64 7.15
C MET A 295 5.84 8.73 6.90
N SER A 296 7.12 8.40 7.02
CA SER A 296 8.23 9.35 6.78
C SER A 296 8.28 9.77 5.31
N ALA A 297 8.12 8.79 4.42
CA ALA A 297 8.11 9.03 2.98
C ALA A 297 6.94 9.93 2.54
N LEU A 298 5.76 9.72 3.11
CA LEU A 298 4.58 10.56 2.85
C LEU A 298 4.85 12.02 3.21
N VAL A 299 5.39 12.28 4.40
CA VAL A 299 5.70 13.65 4.84
C VAL A 299 6.71 14.32 3.93
N GLU A 300 7.75 13.59 3.52
CA GLU A 300 8.76 14.11 2.58
C GLU A 300 8.16 14.38 1.19
N ALA A 301 7.25 13.51 0.74
CA ALA A 301 6.53 13.65 -0.53
C ALA A 301 5.65 14.90 -0.56
N VAL A 302 4.85 15.09 0.48
CA VAL A 302 3.97 16.28 0.59
C VAL A 302 4.79 17.57 0.58
N ARG A 303 5.88 17.62 1.34
CA ARG A 303 6.79 18.79 1.32
C ARG A 303 7.36 19.06 -0.08
N ALA A 304 7.73 18.02 -0.81
CA ALA A 304 8.24 18.16 -2.18
C ALA A 304 7.18 18.71 -3.15
N LEU A 305 5.91 18.27 -3.01
CA LEU A 305 4.79 18.77 -3.82
C LEU A 305 4.43 20.21 -3.44
N GLU A 306 4.50 20.58 -2.15
CA GLU A 306 4.33 21.95 -1.67
C GLU A 306 5.40 22.89 -2.21
N GLU A 307 6.69 22.50 -2.15
CA GLU A 307 7.81 23.26 -2.72
C GLU A 307 7.62 23.53 -4.22
N LEU A 308 7.09 22.56 -4.95
CA LEU A 308 6.74 22.70 -6.37
C LEU A 308 5.44 23.46 -6.59
N ARG A 309 4.65 23.72 -5.56
CA ARG A 309 3.31 24.33 -5.62
C ARG A 309 2.31 23.55 -6.49
N VAL A 310 2.36 22.22 -6.42
CA VAL A 310 1.48 21.31 -7.17
C VAL A 310 0.73 20.33 -6.26
N LEU A 311 0.79 20.53 -4.94
CA LEU A 311 -0.04 19.75 -4.01
C LEU A 311 -1.53 19.95 -4.37
N GLY A 312 -2.27 18.85 -4.51
CA GLY A 312 -3.66 18.85 -4.99
C GLY A 312 -3.82 18.87 -6.52
N GLU A 313 -2.81 19.31 -7.29
CA GLU A 313 -2.81 19.17 -8.76
C GLU A 313 -2.24 17.81 -9.19
N VAL A 314 -1.16 17.37 -8.55
CA VAL A 314 -0.60 16.03 -8.68
C VAL A 314 -1.03 15.25 -7.46
N GLN A 315 -1.86 14.22 -7.65
CA GLN A 315 -2.36 13.42 -6.55
C GLN A 315 -1.28 12.46 -6.05
N LEU A 316 -1.34 12.18 -4.74
CA LEU A 316 -0.43 11.29 -4.04
C LEU A 316 -1.18 10.07 -3.49
N VAL A 317 -0.86 8.89 -4.01
CA VAL A 317 -1.33 7.60 -3.51
C VAL A 317 -0.20 6.95 -2.72
N VAL A 318 -0.45 6.56 -1.49
CA VAL A 318 0.54 5.96 -0.60
C VAL A 318 0.25 4.49 -0.37
N SER A 319 1.28 3.65 -0.38
CA SER A 319 1.20 2.23 -0.06
C SER A 319 2.34 1.79 0.87
N GLY A 320 2.14 0.63 1.51
CA GLY A 320 3.05 0.05 2.49
C GLY A 320 2.49 0.13 3.91
N GLY A 321 2.18 -1.02 4.51
CA GLY A 321 1.75 -1.11 5.90
C GLY A 321 0.34 -0.62 6.22
N ILE A 322 -0.51 -0.36 5.23
CA ILE A 322 -1.91 0.05 5.43
C ILE A 322 -2.75 -1.17 5.80
N LYS A 323 -3.31 -1.20 7.02
CA LYS A 323 -3.97 -2.34 7.64
C LYS A 323 -5.48 -2.13 7.85
N HIS A 324 -5.91 -0.90 8.14
CA HIS A 324 -7.27 -0.56 8.52
C HIS A 324 -7.60 0.91 8.21
N GLY A 325 -8.85 1.31 8.45
CA GLY A 325 -9.32 2.66 8.14
C GLY A 325 -8.60 3.77 8.89
N ALA A 326 -8.05 3.49 10.08
CA ALA A 326 -7.29 4.50 10.81
C ALA A 326 -5.94 4.83 10.16
N ASP A 327 -5.26 3.85 9.53
CA ASP A 327 -4.05 4.13 8.76
C ASP A 327 -4.37 5.00 7.53
N ALA A 328 -5.47 4.66 6.83
CA ALA A 328 -5.96 5.48 5.72
C ALA A 328 -6.29 6.90 6.18
N ALA A 329 -7.00 7.07 7.29
CA ALA A 329 -7.33 8.39 7.84
C ALA A 329 -6.08 9.22 8.16
N LYS A 330 -5.08 8.61 8.79
CA LYS A 330 -3.80 9.29 9.12
C LYS A 330 -3.00 9.63 7.86
N ALA A 331 -3.01 8.76 6.86
CA ALA A 331 -2.37 9.05 5.58
C ALA A 331 -3.04 10.24 4.87
N LEU A 332 -4.38 10.29 4.83
CA LEU A 332 -5.10 11.43 4.27
C LEU A 332 -4.83 12.71 5.07
N ALA A 333 -4.89 12.64 6.39
CA ALA A 333 -4.60 13.78 7.27
C ALA A 333 -3.16 14.31 7.11
N LEU A 334 -2.21 13.48 6.67
CA LEU A 334 -0.84 13.87 6.34
C LEU A 334 -0.68 14.34 4.88
N GLY A 335 -1.74 14.36 4.07
CA GLY A 335 -1.76 14.92 2.73
C GLY A 335 -1.73 13.91 1.58
N ALA A 336 -1.98 12.63 1.82
CA ALA A 336 -2.28 11.67 0.75
C ALA A 336 -3.69 11.89 0.19
N ASP A 337 -3.89 11.68 -1.11
CA ASP A 337 -5.22 11.70 -1.74
C ASP A 337 -5.90 10.32 -1.64
N ALA A 338 -5.13 9.25 -1.65
CA ALA A 338 -5.63 7.90 -1.48
C ALA A 338 -4.55 6.96 -0.92
N VAL A 339 -4.97 5.78 -0.50
CA VAL A 339 -4.07 4.71 -0.08
C VAL A 339 -4.21 3.50 -1.00
N SER A 340 -3.13 2.71 -1.12
CA SER A 340 -3.15 1.48 -1.90
C SER A 340 -2.83 0.28 -1.00
N ILE A 341 -3.67 -0.76 -1.05
CA ILE A 341 -3.55 -1.95 -0.21
C ILE A 341 -3.19 -3.19 -1.03
N GLY A 342 -2.27 -3.99 -0.51
CA GLY A 342 -1.89 -5.28 -1.08
C GLY A 342 -2.12 -6.41 -0.08
N THR A 343 -1.22 -6.57 0.89
CA THR A 343 -1.28 -7.62 1.92
C THR A 343 -2.61 -7.66 2.65
N ALA A 344 -3.16 -6.52 3.04
CA ALA A 344 -4.44 -6.44 3.72
C ALA A 344 -5.59 -7.00 2.87
N ALA A 345 -5.59 -6.75 1.55
CA ALA A 345 -6.57 -7.31 0.64
C ALA A 345 -6.42 -8.85 0.49
N LEU A 346 -5.18 -9.37 0.43
CA LEU A 346 -4.92 -10.81 0.36
C LEU A 346 -5.33 -11.51 1.65
N THR A 347 -5.00 -10.93 2.81
CA THR A 347 -5.42 -11.44 4.13
C THR A 347 -6.95 -11.46 4.24
N ALA A 348 -7.61 -10.38 3.84
CA ALA A 348 -9.07 -10.33 3.81
C ALA A 348 -9.68 -11.40 2.90
N MET A 349 -9.05 -11.68 1.75
CA MET A 349 -9.46 -12.73 0.82
C MET A 349 -9.37 -14.14 1.44
N GLY A 350 -8.46 -14.35 2.37
CA GLY A 350 -8.27 -15.61 3.06
C GLY A 350 -6.83 -16.11 3.10
N ALA A 351 -5.84 -15.28 2.73
CA ALA A 351 -4.45 -15.61 2.99
C ALA A 351 -4.26 -15.82 4.50
N ASP A 352 -3.47 -16.82 4.84
CA ASP A 352 -3.19 -17.22 6.24
C ASP A 352 -4.44 -17.62 7.06
N ALA A 353 -5.52 -18.04 6.40
CA ALA A 353 -6.73 -18.44 7.08
C ALA A 353 -6.48 -19.60 8.05
N PRO A 354 -6.99 -19.52 9.32
CA PRO A 354 -6.72 -20.52 10.36
C PRO A 354 -7.05 -21.97 9.96
N ARG A 355 -7.99 -22.18 9.05
CA ARG A 355 -8.34 -23.52 8.52
C ARG A 355 -7.19 -24.23 7.83
N TYR A 356 -6.15 -23.50 7.40
CA TYR A 356 -4.96 -24.05 6.75
C TYR A 356 -3.73 -24.10 7.67
N ALA A 357 -3.86 -23.82 8.95
CA ALA A 357 -2.73 -23.76 9.89
C ALA A 357 -1.88 -25.04 9.89
N ASP A 358 -2.53 -26.22 9.93
CA ASP A 358 -1.82 -27.50 9.90
C ASP A 358 -1.06 -27.72 8.57
N GLU A 359 -1.54 -27.15 7.47
CA GLU A 359 -0.86 -27.24 6.16
C GLU A 359 0.36 -26.31 6.13
N TYR A 360 0.24 -25.10 6.65
CA TYR A 360 1.37 -24.19 6.82
C TYR A 360 2.47 -24.84 7.65
N HIS A 361 2.15 -25.40 8.82
CA HIS A 361 3.13 -26.09 9.67
C HIS A 361 3.79 -27.28 8.98
N ARG A 362 3.03 -28.08 8.20
CA ARG A 362 3.60 -29.20 7.42
C ARG A 362 4.58 -28.73 6.33
N LEU A 363 4.38 -27.55 5.79
CA LEU A 363 5.25 -26.92 4.81
C LEU A 363 6.44 -26.16 5.45
N GLY A 364 6.50 -26.09 6.79
CA GLY A 364 7.56 -25.43 7.53
C GLY A 364 7.36 -23.92 7.69
N TYR A 365 6.11 -23.44 7.58
CA TYR A 365 5.74 -22.05 7.75
C TYR A 365 4.77 -21.88 8.92
N GLU A 366 4.76 -20.70 9.52
CA GLU A 366 3.73 -20.31 10.47
C GLU A 366 2.60 -19.57 9.72
N PRO A 367 1.34 -19.67 10.18
CA PRO A 367 0.27 -18.80 9.70
C PRO A 367 0.66 -17.33 9.91
N GLY A 368 0.50 -16.50 8.87
CA GLY A 368 0.99 -15.12 8.87
C GLY A 368 2.40 -14.95 8.29
N ASP A 369 3.09 -16.06 7.99
CA ASP A 369 4.39 -16.00 7.30
C ASP A 369 4.19 -15.91 5.78
N SER A 370 4.12 -14.68 5.28
CA SER A 370 3.99 -14.41 3.84
C SER A 370 5.19 -14.86 2.99
N SER A 371 6.24 -15.41 3.62
CA SER A 371 7.37 -15.99 2.89
C SER A 371 6.99 -17.18 2.02
N ILE A 372 5.87 -17.87 2.32
CA ILE A 372 5.34 -18.93 1.47
C ILE A 372 4.90 -18.45 0.08
N TRP A 373 4.57 -17.18 -0.07
CA TRP A 373 4.00 -16.64 -1.32
C TRP A 373 4.92 -16.76 -2.53
N HIS A 374 6.25 -16.81 -2.33
CA HIS A 374 7.18 -16.99 -3.45
C HIS A 374 7.31 -18.46 -3.91
N THR A 375 6.93 -19.43 -3.07
CA THR A 375 7.15 -20.85 -3.33
C THR A 375 6.18 -21.46 -4.35
N GLY A 376 4.97 -20.88 -4.44
CA GLY A 376 3.85 -21.47 -5.21
C GLY A 376 3.05 -22.51 -4.43
N LEU A 377 3.42 -22.83 -3.18
CA LEU A 377 2.79 -23.86 -2.34
C LEU A 377 1.72 -23.29 -1.38
N ASP A 378 1.23 -22.09 -1.63
CA ASP A 378 0.21 -21.46 -0.80
C ASP A 378 -1.07 -22.30 -0.77
N PRO A 379 -1.44 -22.88 0.39
CA PRO A 379 -2.58 -23.80 0.50
C PRO A 379 -3.93 -23.10 0.35
N THR A 380 -3.96 -21.77 0.42
CA THR A 380 -5.20 -20.98 0.29
C THR A 380 -5.67 -20.81 -1.14
N GLY A 381 -4.81 -21.11 -2.12
CA GLY A 381 -5.12 -20.93 -3.54
C GLY A 381 -4.91 -19.50 -4.06
N ILE A 382 -4.41 -18.58 -3.21
CA ILE A 382 -4.22 -17.16 -3.56
C ILE A 382 -2.89 -16.95 -4.29
N ALA A 383 -1.76 -17.31 -3.66
CA ALA A 383 -0.42 -17.05 -4.17
C ALA A 383 0.22 -18.30 -4.83
N THR A 384 -0.53 -19.02 -5.64
CA THR A 384 -0.13 -20.25 -6.29
C THR A 384 -0.43 -20.23 -7.79
N GLN A 385 0.19 -21.16 -8.52
CA GLN A 385 -0.14 -21.49 -9.92
C GLN A 385 -0.48 -22.99 -10.07
N GLU A 386 -0.57 -23.72 -8.94
CA GLU A 386 -0.98 -25.12 -8.92
C GLU A 386 -2.51 -25.21 -9.02
N PRO A 387 -3.07 -25.88 -10.07
CA PRO A 387 -4.52 -25.89 -10.30
C PRO A 387 -5.32 -26.49 -9.13
N GLU A 388 -4.75 -27.49 -8.44
CA GLU A 388 -5.40 -28.15 -7.30
C GLU A 388 -5.49 -27.21 -6.07
N LEU A 389 -4.48 -26.35 -5.88
CA LEU A 389 -4.50 -25.35 -4.81
C LEU A 389 -5.39 -24.17 -5.21
N GLU A 390 -5.28 -23.65 -6.43
CA GLU A 390 -6.14 -22.57 -6.92
C GLU A 390 -7.63 -22.92 -6.81
N ALA A 391 -8.02 -24.18 -7.11
CA ALA A 391 -9.40 -24.63 -7.01
C ALA A 391 -10.00 -24.59 -5.59
N ARG A 392 -9.18 -24.39 -4.55
CA ARG A 392 -9.66 -24.25 -3.17
C ARG A 392 -10.18 -22.83 -2.86
N LEU A 393 -9.81 -21.86 -3.68
CA LEU A 393 -10.25 -20.47 -3.51
C LEU A 393 -11.61 -20.29 -4.18
N ASP A 394 -12.67 -20.14 -3.38
CA ASP A 394 -13.98 -19.78 -3.88
C ASP A 394 -14.00 -18.33 -4.33
N LEU A 395 -14.33 -18.11 -5.60
CA LEU A 395 -14.27 -16.79 -6.23
C LEU A 395 -15.22 -15.77 -5.59
N GLU A 396 -16.47 -16.20 -5.34
CA GLU A 396 -17.52 -15.31 -4.82
C GLU A 396 -17.26 -14.99 -3.34
N GLU A 397 -16.88 -16.01 -2.54
CA GLU A 397 -16.51 -15.81 -1.13
C GLU A 397 -15.31 -14.89 -1.00
N ALA A 398 -14.27 -15.09 -1.82
CA ALA A 398 -13.08 -14.28 -1.84
C ALA A 398 -13.39 -12.80 -2.17
N ALA A 399 -14.21 -12.57 -3.20
CA ALA A 399 -14.64 -11.22 -3.58
C ALA A 399 -15.49 -10.56 -2.48
N GLU A 400 -16.42 -11.31 -1.86
CA GLU A 400 -17.26 -10.81 -0.77
C GLU A 400 -16.44 -10.40 0.45
N ARG A 401 -15.45 -11.19 0.82
CA ARG A 401 -14.55 -10.89 1.96
C ARG A 401 -13.77 -9.59 1.74
N VAL A 402 -13.18 -9.41 0.56
CA VAL A 402 -12.48 -8.16 0.22
C VAL A 402 -13.44 -6.97 0.21
N PHE A 403 -14.64 -7.13 -0.36
CA PHE A 403 -15.68 -6.10 -0.34
C PHE A 403 -16.04 -5.69 1.09
N ASN A 404 -16.28 -6.65 1.97
CA ASN A 404 -16.65 -6.40 3.37
C ASN A 404 -15.51 -5.70 4.11
N PHE A 405 -14.27 -6.14 3.93
CA PHE A 405 -13.10 -5.55 4.57
C PHE A 405 -12.90 -4.08 4.16
N VAL A 406 -12.89 -3.78 2.86
CA VAL A 406 -12.70 -2.40 2.39
C VAL A 406 -13.91 -1.51 2.74
N SER A 407 -15.12 -2.07 2.79
CA SER A 407 -16.30 -1.36 3.29
C SER A 407 -16.14 -1.00 4.77
N ALA A 408 -15.65 -1.93 5.59
CA ALA A 408 -15.36 -1.67 7.00
C ALA A 408 -14.27 -0.61 7.17
N MET A 409 -13.15 -0.71 6.43
CA MET A 409 -12.11 0.33 6.42
C MET A 409 -12.69 1.72 6.08
N THR A 410 -13.58 1.79 5.11
CA THR A 410 -14.23 3.05 4.72
C THR A 410 -15.10 3.61 5.84
N LEU A 411 -15.86 2.75 6.53
CA LEU A 411 -16.65 3.16 7.69
C LEU A 411 -15.77 3.66 8.84
N GLU A 412 -14.67 2.99 9.14
CA GLU A 412 -13.68 3.41 10.14
C GLU A 412 -13.09 4.79 9.81
N LEU A 413 -12.70 5.01 8.55
CA LEU A 413 -12.20 6.28 8.04
C LEU A 413 -13.25 7.39 8.24
N GLN A 414 -14.50 7.15 7.83
CA GLN A 414 -15.60 8.09 8.01
C GLN A 414 -15.93 8.35 9.50
N MET A 415 -15.81 7.34 10.36
CA MET A 415 -16.02 7.51 11.80
C MET A 415 -15.00 8.48 12.40
N LEU A 416 -13.72 8.33 12.03
CA LEU A 416 -12.65 9.23 12.48
C LEU A 416 -12.86 10.66 11.96
N ALA A 417 -13.19 10.81 10.68
CA ALA A 417 -13.46 12.13 10.10
C ALA A 417 -14.66 12.83 10.81
N ARG A 418 -15.77 12.13 11.00
CA ARG A 418 -16.94 12.66 11.73
C ARG A 418 -16.60 13.00 13.18
N ALA A 419 -15.82 12.17 13.86
CA ALA A 419 -15.38 12.45 15.23
C ALA A 419 -14.54 13.74 15.31
N CYS A 420 -13.80 14.07 14.26
CA CYS A 420 -13.07 15.33 14.10
C CYS A 420 -13.92 16.47 13.52
N GLY A 421 -15.23 16.26 13.34
CA GLY A 421 -16.15 17.29 12.82
C GLY A 421 -16.01 17.54 11.31
N LYS A 422 -15.49 16.56 10.53
CA LYS A 422 -15.25 16.68 9.09
C LYS A 422 -16.34 15.96 8.30
N ALA A 423 -16.88 16.64 7.28
CA ALA A 423 -17.92 16.11 6.37
C ALA A 423 -17.35 15.45 5.10
N ASP A 424 -16.04 15.57 4.89
CA ASP A 424 -15.27 14.90 3.87
C ASP A 424 -14.03 14.30 4.51
N VAL A 425 -13.66 13.09 4.13
CA VAL A 425 -12.46 12.43 4.68
C VAL A 425 -11.16 13.14 4.25
N HIS A 426 -11.20 13.90 3.16
CA HIS A 426 -10.08 14.72 2.68
C HIS A 426 -9.93 16.04 3.45
N ASP A 427 -10.90 16.41 4.29
CA ASP A 427 -10.77 17.53 5.21
C ASP A 427 -9.98 17.19 6.48
N LEU A 428 -9.61 15.93 6.69
CA LEU A 428 -8.70 15.54 7.77
C LEU A 428 -7.33 16.19 7.57
N GLU A 429 -6.77 16.71 8.66
CA GLU A 429 -5.55 17.50 8.63
C GLU A 429 -4.62 17.19 9.81
N PRO A 430 -3.32 17.53 9.75
CA PRO A 430 -2.38 17.26 10.84
C PRO A 430 -2.81 17.85 12.19
N GLU A 431 -3.58 18.93 12.20
CA GLU A 431 -4.14 19.56 13.42
C GLU A 431 -5.08 18.61 14.19
N ASP A 432 -5.76 17.71 13.49
CA ASP A 432 -6.66 16.72 14.07
C ASP A 432 -5.92 15.57 14.77
N MET A 433 -4.57 15.59 14.77
CA MET A 433 -3.76 14.48 15.30
C MET A 433 -2.79 14.95 16.39
N ARG A 434 -2.28 13.94 17.16
CA ARG A 434 -1.14 14.06 18.07
C ARG A 434 -0.18 12.88 17.85
N ALA A 435 1.12 13.16 17.99
CA ALA A 435 2.14 12.13 17.99
C ALA A 435 2.17 11.42 19.36
N LEU A 436 2.29 10.10 19.35
CA LEU A 436 2.42 9.29 20.56
C LEU A 436 3.88 9.02 20.92
N THR A 437 4.78 9.21 19.95
CA THR A 437 6.22 9.04 20.11
C THR A 437 6.95 10.31 19.70
N LEU A 438 8.16 10.49 20.23
CA LEU A 438 9.00 11.63 19.89
C LEU A 438 9.43 11.57 18.43
N GLU A 439 9.74 10.37 17.94
CA GLU A 439 10.12 10.12 16.54
C GLU A 439 9.00 10.56 15.58
N ALA A 440 7.76 10.16 15.84
CA ALA A 440 6.63 10.59 15.01
C ALA A 440 6.44 12.11 15.04
N SER A 441 6.61 12.76 16.22
CA SER A 441 6.53 14.22 16.33
C SER A 441 7.60 14.92 15.50
N VAL A 442 8.84 14.42 15.53
CA VAL A 442 9.96 14.98 14.75
C VAL A 442 9.72 14.83 13.25
N ILE A 443 9.28 13.63 12.82
CA ILE A 443 9.06 13.31 11.41
C ILE A 443 7.93 14.15 10.83
N THR A 444 6.77 14.16 11.52
CA THR A 444 5.52 14.72 10.98
C THR A 444 5.36 16.20 11.29
N GLY A 445 6.05 16.73 12.31
CA GLY A 445 5.80 18.06 12.83
C GLY A 445 4.50 18.17 13.65
N ILE A 446 3.85 17.05 13.97
CA ILE A 446 2.65 17.00 14.81
C ILE A 446 3.06 17.07 16.29
N PRO A 447 2.36 17.88 17.11
CA PRO A 447 2.69 17.99 18.53
C PRO A 447 2.63 16.65 19.26
N LEU A 448 3.59 16.43 20.18
CA LEU A 448 3.57 15.27 21.05
C LEU A 448 2.37 15.33 22.00
N ALA A 449 1.64 14.22 22.15
CA ALA A 449 0.44 14.15 22.99
C ALA A 449 0.71 14.64 24.42
N GLY A 450 -0.19 15.48 24.93
CA GLY A 450 -0.05 16.10 26.26
C GLY A 450 0.92 17.29 26.31
N THR A 451 1.47 17.73 25.18
CA THR A 451 2.34 18.91 25.08
C THR A 451 1.99 19.72 23.84
N ASP A 452 2.45 20.98 23.79
CA ASP A 452 2.47 21.80 22.58
C ASP A 452 3.85 21.73 21.89
N PHE A 453 4.65 20.73 22.23
CA PHE A 453 6.02 20.62 21.79
C PHE A 453 6.09 20.00 20.40
N VAL A 454 6.69 20.76 19.46
CA VAL A 454 7.03 20.30 18.12
C VAL A 454 8.53 20.45 17.94
N LEU A 455 9.21 19.36 17.71
CA LEU A 455 10.65 19.36 17.45
C LEU A 455 10.87 19.47 15.93
N SER A 456 10.60 20.67 15.39
CA SER A 456 10.93 20.97 14.00
C SER A 456 12.12 21.94 13.93
N PRO A 457 12.93 21.92 12.85
CA PRO A 457 14.00 22.89 12.66
C PRO A 457 13.51 24.34 12.79
N ASP A 458 12.32 24.64 12.25
CA ASP A 458 11.73 25.98 12.32
C ASP A 458 11.22 26.34 13.73
N ALA A 459 10.69 25.36 14.47
CA ALA A 459 10.29 25.57 15.86
C ALA A 459 11.50 25.81 16.75
N ILE A 460 12.58 25.06 16.53
CA ILE A 460 13.88 25.31 17.21
C ILE A 460 14.42 26.68 16.86
N ALA A 461 14.46 27.03 15.59
CA ALA A 461 14.95 28.34 15.14
C ALA A 461 14.13 29.48 15.75
N ARG A 462 12.80 29.38 15.75
CA ARG A 462 11.91 30.35 16.41
C ARG A 462 12.18 30.45 17.89
N ARG A 463 12.33 29.33 18.59
CA ARG A 463 12.59 29.30 20.03
C ARG A 463 13.95 29.88 20.39
N VAL A 464 14.97 29.61 19.57
CA VAL A 464 16.30 30.25 19.71
C VAL A 464 16.20 31.76 19.51
N ALA A 465 15.51 32.23 18.49
CA ALA A 465 15.30 33.66 18.26
C ALA A 465 14.58 34.33 19.44
N GLU A 466 13.50 33.74 19.97
CA GLU A 466 12.79 34.24 21.15
C GLU A 466 13.67 34.32 22.42
N LEU A 467 14.57 33.36 22.59
CA LEU A 467 15.49 33.32 23.73
C LEU A 467 16.57 34.39 23.59
N LEU A 468 17.06 34.63 22.37
CA LEU A 468 18.05 35.70 22.10
C LEU A 468 17.44 37.07 22.26
N ASP A 469 16.20 37.31 21.81
CA ASP A 469 15.47 38.55 22.00
C ASP A 469 15.20 38.86 23.48
N LYS A 470 14.85 37.85 24.28
CA LYS A 470 14.66 38.01 25.74
C LYS A 470 15.96 38.25 26.49
N GLY A 471 17.07 37.70 26.03
CA GLY A 471 18.38 37.91 26.63
C GLY A 471 18.97 39.29 26.33
N GLY A 472 18.45 40.00 25.32
CA GLY A 472 18.86 41.38 25.00
C GLY A 472 18.15 42.49 25.79
N SER A 473 17.04 42.13 26.50
CA SER A 473 16.25 43.12 27.26
C SER A 473 16.60 43.24 28.76
N ASP A 474 17.42 42.32 29.30
CA ASP A 474 17.83 42.35 30.71
C ASP A 474 19.21 42.97 30.94
N GLY A 475 19.77 43.70 29.97
CA GLY A 475 21.10 44.30 30.00
C GLY A 475 21.15 45.82 29.71
N ALA A 476 20.04 46.57 29.95
CA ALA A 476 20.05 48.02 29.83
C ALA A 476 19.61 48.70 31.14
#